data_8fae8b358b1cca25b551350d052a2ee2
#
_entry.id   8fae8b358b1cca25b551350d052a2ee2
#
_cell.length_a   1.000
_cell.length_b   1.000
_cell.length_c   1.000
_cell.angle_alpha   90.00
_cell.angle_beta   90.00
_cell.angle_gamma   90.00
#
_symmetry.space_group_name_H-M   'P 1'
#
loop_
_entity.id
_entity.type
_entity.pdbx_description
1 polymer ?
#
loop_
_entity_poly.entity_id
_entity_poly.type
_entity_poly.pdbx_seq_one_letter_code
_entity_poly.pdbx_strand_id
1 'polypeptide(L)'
;MKRFGSAAWNGGLREGKGSVSTESHALEAYPYTFFSRYGEKPGTNPEELLGAAHAACFTMSFVRLLGMADFVPEQNGPVTHWRPSSTESTRDD
;
A
#
# COMPACT_ATOMS: atom_id res chain seq x y z
N MET A 1 6.53 8.96 -17.14
CA MET A 1 7.23 7.76 -16.61
C MET A 1 6.22 6.65 -16.42
N LYS A 2 6.56 5.46 -16.87
CA LYS A 2 5.69 4.31 -16.75
C LYS A 2 6.25 3.32 -15.74
N ARG A 3 5.38 2.82 -14.89
CA ARG A 3 5.72 1.77 -13.95
C ARG A 3 4.59 0.77 -13.94
N PHE A 4 4.89 -0.47 -13.67
CA PHE A 4 3.86 -1.49 -13.63
C PHE A 4 4.03 -2.38 -12.41
N GLY A 5 2.93 -3.01 -12.07
CA GLY A 5 2.90 -4.05 -11.08
C GLY A 5 2.30 -5.29 -11.69
N SER A 6 2.50 -6.40 -11.06
CA SER A 6 1.95 -7.64 -11.53
C SER A 6 1.55 -8.52 -10.36
N ALA A 7 0.70 -9.49 -10.66
CA ALA A 7 0.26 -10.44 -9.65
C ALA A 7 0.07 -11.79 -10.31
N ALA A 8 0.27 -12.81 -9.51
CA ALA A 8 0.06 -14.18 -9.96
C ALA A 8 -0.72 -14.94 -8.90
N TRP A 9 -1.46 -15.94 -9.33
CA TRP A 9 -2.24 -16.76 -8.41
C TRP A 9 -2.19 -18.19 -8.85
N ASN A 10 -2.07 -19.10 -7.90
CA ASN A 10 -2.02 -20.51 -8.18
C ASN A 10 -2.93 -21.23 -7.20
N GLY A 11 -3.87 -22.00 -7.76
CA GLY A 11 -4.81 -22.74 -6.95
C GLY A 11 -6.16 -22.07 -6.85
N GLY A 12 -7.03 -22.64 -6.04
CA GLY A 12 -8.35 -22.08 -5.83
C GLY A 12 -8.30 -20.86 -4.95
N LEU A 13 -9.45 -20.22 -4.78
CA LEU A 13 -9.49 -18.96 -4.05
C LEU A 13 -9.02 -19.12 -2.61
N ARG A 14 -9.53 -20.10 -1.92
CA ARG A 14 -9.23 -20.24 -0.50
C ARG A 14 -7.91 -20.94 -0.21
N GLU A 15 -7.62 -21.99 -0.95
CA GLU A 15 -6.43 -22.80 -0.68
C GLU A 15 -5.24 -22.39 -1.53
N GLY A 16 -5.44 -21.48 -2.47
CA GLY A 16 -4.37 -21.08 -3.35
C GLY A 16 -3.44 -20.06 -2.73
N LYS A 17 -2.43 -19.69 -3.49
CA LYS A 17 -1.43 -18.72 -3.07
C LYS A 17 -1.18 -17.75 -4.18
N GLY A 18 -0.99 -16.49 -3.80
CA GLY A 18 -0.71 -15.45 -4.75
C GLY A 18 0.57 -14.73 -4.43
N SER A 19 1.02 -13.94 -5.36
CA SER A 19 2.17 -13.08 -5.15
C SER A 19 1.99 -11.80 -5.93
N VAL A 20 2.60 -10.73 -5.43
CA VAL A 20 2.58 -9.43 -6.09
C VAL A 20 4.01 -8.97 -6.28
N SER A 21 4.22 -8.27 -7.38
CA SER A 21 5.54 -7.76 -7.70
C SER A 21 5.41 -6.37 -8.29
N THR A 22 6.47 -5.61 -8.16
CA THR A 22 6.55 -4.28 -8.76
C THR A 22 7.73 -4.25 -9.70
N GLU A 23 7.65 -3.36 -10.67
CA GLU A 23 8.73 -3.23 -11.65
C GLU A 23 10.06 -2.92 -10.98
N SER A 24 10.04 -2.16 -9.89
CA SER A 24 11.26 -1.76 -9.20
C SER A 24 11.83 -2.86 -8.32
N HIS A 25 11.10 -3.98 -8.17
CA HIS A 25 11.46 -5.07 -7.27
C HIS A 25 11.37 -4.71 -5.79
N ALA A 26 10.75 -3.58 -5.48
CA ALA A 26 10.46 -3.27 -4.08
C ALA A 26 9.59 -4.35 -3.47
N LEU A 27 8.65 -4.87 -4.26
CA LEU A 27 7.94 -6.10 -3.94
C LEU A 27 8.31 -7.11 -5.01
N GLU A 28 8.82 -8.25 -4.59
CA GLU A 28 9.25 -9.27 -5.53
C GLU A 28 8.64 -10.60 -5.11
N ALA A 29 7.61 -11.01 -5.85
CA ALA A 29 6.86 -12.24 -5.55
C ALA A 29 6.42 -12.27 -4.09
N TYR A 30 5.97 -11.13 -3.58
CA TYR A 30 5.56 -11.04 -2.19
C TYR A 30 4.24 -11.79 -2.00
N PRO A 31 4.17 -12.71 -1.03
CA PRO A 31 3.01 -13.61 -0.93
C PRO A 31 1.78 -12.93 -0.34
N TYR A 32 0.63 -13.35 -0.81
CA TYR A 32 -0.63 -13.01 -0.18
C TYR A 32 -1.62 -14.14 -0.42
N THR A 33 -2.61 -14.26 0.43
CA THR A 33 -3.56 -15.35 0.37
C THR A 33 -4.95 -14.85 0.68
N PHE A 34 -5.94 -15.74 0.49
CA PHE A 34 -7.31 -15.40 0.87
C PHE A 34 -7.37 -15.02 2.35
N PHE A 35 -6.65 -15.75 3.19
CA PHE A 35 -6.73 -15.52 4.63
C PHE A 35 -5.94 -14.32 5.09
N SER A 36 -4.95 -13.86 4.32
CA SER A 36 -4.28 -12.61 4.65
C SER A 36 -5.11 -11.41 4.23
N ARG A 37 -6.05 -11.61 3.31
CA ARG A 37 -6.93 -10.53 2.89
C ARG A 37 -8.21 -10.45 3.72
N TYR A 38 -8.85 -11.60 3.96
CA TYR A 38 -10.15 -11.64 4.60
C TYR A 38 -10.15 -12.21 6.01
N GLY A 39 -9.08 -12.88 6.40
CA GLY A 39 -8.97 -13.48 7.71
C GLY A 39 -8.00 -12.74 8.58
N GLU A 40 -7.53 -13.41 9.62
CA GLU A 40 -6.61 -12.82 10.57
C GLU A 40 -5.19 -13.31 10.41
N LYS A 41 -4.94 -14.04 9.32
CA LYS A 41 -3.61 -14.55 9.09
C LYS A 41 -2.68 -13.40 8.71
N PRO A 42 -1.46 -13.37 9.26
CA PRO A 42 -0.53 -12.29 8.91
C PRO A 42 -0.16 -12.35 7.44
N GLY A 43 0.21 -11.19 6.90
CA GLY A 43 0.60 -11.08 5.52
C GLY A 43 -0.03 -9.84 4.92
N THR A 44 0.36 -9.54 3.69
CA THR A 44 -0.17 -8.37 3.02
C THR A 44 -1.46 -8.71 2.28
N ASN A 45 -2.14 -7.68 1.83
CA ASN A 45 -3.35 -7.82 1.05
C ASN A 45 -3.50 -6.59 0.16
N PRO A 46 -4.38 -6.69 -0.86
CA PRO A 46 -4.54 -5.56 -1.80
C PRO A 46 -5.02 -4.28 -1.12
N GLU A 47 -5.88 -4.39 -0.13
CA GLU A 47 -6.40 -3.20 0.54
C GLU A 47 -5.30 -2.46 1.28
N GLU A 48 -4.45 -3.19 1.97
CA GLU A 48 -3.34 -2.58 2.69
C GLU A 48 -2.35 -1.92 1.73
N LEU A 49 -2.06 -2.58 0.61
CA LEU A 49 -1.15 -2.03 -0.38
C LEU A 49 -1.74 -0.79 -1.04
N LEU A 50 -3.04 -0.82 -1.33
CA LEU A 50 -3.70 0.34 -1.89
C LEU A 50 -3.68 1.50 -0.91
N GLY A 51 -3.90 1.21 0.37
CA GLY A 51 -3.84 2.24 1.40
C GLY A 51 -2.48 2.88 1.51
N ALA A 52 -1.44 2.05 1.50
CA ALA A 52 -0.07 2.57 1.56
C ALA A 52 0.25 3.45 0.36
N ALA A 53 -0.16 3.00 -0.83
CA ALA A 53 0.07 3.78 -2.04
C ALA A 53 -0.67 5.10 -1.98
N HIS A 54 -1.91 5.08 -1.55
CA HIS A 54 -2.71 6.30 -1.44
C HIS A 54 -2.10 7.26 -0.44
N ALA A 55 -1.70 6.75 0.71
CA ALA A 55 -1.08 7.58 1.75
C ALA A 55 0.21 8.20 1.26
N ALA A 56 1.02 7.42 0.53
CA ALA A 56 2.28 7.94 0.01
C ALA A 56 2.05 9.06 -0.99
N CYS A 57 1.08 8.88 -1.89
CA CYS A 57 0.76 9.91 -2.88
C CYS A 57 0.27 11.19 -2.20
N PHE A 58 -0.61 11.05 -1.23
CA PHE A 58 -1.13 12.22 -0.53
C PHE A 58 -0.02 12.94 0.21
N THR A 59 0.84 12.17 0.87
CA THR A 59 1.94 12.74 1.64
C THR A 59 2.88 13.53 0.74
N MET A 60 3.23 12.98 -0.40
CA MET A 60 4.11 13.70 -1.32
C MET A 60 3.46 14.97 -1.87
N SER A 61 2.16 14.91 -2.14
CA SER A 61 1.45 16.11 -2.60
C SER A 61 1.45 17.19 -1.51
N PHE A 62 1.26 16.77 -0.28
CA PHE A 62 1.27 17.71 0.84
C PHE A 62 2.65 18.33 1.01
N VAL A 63 3.69 17.50 0.94
CA VAL A 63 5.06 18.00 1.04
C VAL A 63 5.36 19.00 -0.08
N ARG A 64 4.87 18.71 -1.28
CA ARG A 64 5.07 19.61 -2.41
C ARG A 64 4.42 20.96 -2.14
N LEU A 65 3.20 20.96 -1.62
CA LEU A 65 2.51 22.21 -1.30
C LEU A 65 3.23 22.97 -0.20
N LEU A 66 3.72 22.29 0.81
CA LEU A 66 4.48 22.94 1.87
C LEU A 66 5.75 23.56 1.31
N GLY A 67 6.43 22.89 0.39
CA GLY A 67 7.62 23.44 -0.25
C GLY A 67 7.33 24.72 -1.01
N MET A 68 6.17 24.79 -1.67
CA MET A 68 5.78 25.99 -2.38
C MET A 68 5.52 27.15 -1.42
N ALA A 69 5.23 26.85 -0.15
CA ALA A 69 5.05 27.88 0.88
C ALA A 69 6.29 28.03 1.75
N ASP A 70 7.41 27.48 1.32
CA ASP A 70 8.70 27.57 2.01
C ASP A 70 8.74 26.80 3.33
N PHE A 71 8.00 25.72 3.42
CA PHE A 71 8.06 24.82 4.58
C PHE A 71 8.69 23.51 4.17
N VAL A 72 9.55 22.99 5.07
CA VAL A 72 10.16 21.69 4.86
C VAL A 72 9.76 20.80 6.02
N PRO A 73 8.92 19.78 5.79
CA PRO A 73 8.48 18.92 6.89
C PRO A 73 9.62 18.05 7.40
N GLU A 74 9.52 17.74 8.68
CA GLU A 74 10.51 16.91 9.33
C GLU A 74 10.05 15.46 9.31
N GLN A 75 11.01 14.55 9.34
CA GLN A 75 10.70 13.14 9.26
C GLN A 75 9.82 12.67 10.39
N ASN A 76 10.01 13.17 11.58
CA ASN A 76 9.22 12.76 12.73
C ASN A 76 7.98 13.61 12.94
N GLY A 77 7.59 14.36 11.92
CA GLY A 77 6.38 15.14 12.00
C GLY A 77 5.15 14.30 11.69
N PRO A 78 3.97 14.93 11.73
CA PRO A 78 2.72 14.20 11.54
C PRO A 78 2.56 13.59 10.14
N VAL A 79 3.30 14.07 9.17
CA VAL A 79 3.17 13.60 7.79
C VAL A 79 3.51 12.11 7.70
N THR A 80 4.44 11.66 8.51
CA THR A 80 4.87 10.26 8.46
C THR A 80 3.82 9.30 8.98
N HIS A 81 2.83 9.80 9.68
CA HIS A 81 1.81 8.96 10.29
C HIS A 81 0.44 9.19 9.72
N TRP A 82 0.37 9.91 8.60
CA TRP A 82 -0.93 10.22 8.02
C TRP A 82 -1.61 8.97 7.48
N ARG A 83 -2.90 8.87 7.73
CA ARG A 83 -3.70 7.74 7.30
C ARG A 83 -5.01 8.26 6.74
N PRO A 84 -5.29 8.03 5.46
CA PRO A 84 -6.55 8.51 4.88
C PRO A 84 -7.73 7.72 5.41
N SER A 85 -8.84 8.41 5.57
CA SER A 85 -10.03 7.75 6.07
C SER A 85 -10.53 6.66 5.13
N SER A 86 -10.28 6.81 3.84
CA SER A 86 -10.66 5.78 2.90
C SER A 86 -9.92 4.47 3.18
N THR A 87 -8.69 4.56 3.65
CA THR A 87 -7.95 3.37 4.01
C THR A 87 -8.58 2.67 5.20
N GLU A 88 -9.02 3.46 6.16
CA GLU A 88 -9.62 2.88 7.34
C GLU A 88 -10.95 2.25 7.03
N SER A 89 -11.76 2.88 6.21
CA SER A 89 -13.04 2.30 5.88
C SER A 89 -12.87 1.01 5.07
N THR A 90 -11.86 0.94 4.26
CA THR A 90 -11.55 -0.29 3.54
C THR A 90 -11.17 -1.39 4.50
N ARG A 91 -10.39 -1.05 5.50
CA ARG A 91 -9.94 -2.04 6.46
C ARG A 91 -11.08 -2.54 7.33
N ASP A 92 -12.04 -1.70 7.59
CA ASP A 92 -13.17 -2.07 8.42
C ASP A 92 -14.14 -3.02 7.73
N ASP A 93 -14.03 -3.12 6.44
CA ASP A 93 -14.88 -4.03 5.69
C ASP A 93 -14.45 -5.47 5.92
#